data_82c3b0cf359b59d2139301cdf3cec606
#
_entry.id   82c3b0cf359b59d2139301cdf3cec606
#
_cell.length_a   1.000
_cell.length_b   1.000
_cell.length_c   1.000
_cell.angle_alpha   90.00
_cell.angle_beta   90.00
_cell.angle_gamma   90.00
#
_symmetry.space_group_name_H-M   'P 1'
#
loop_
_entity.id
_entity.type
_entity.pdbx_description
1 polymer ?
#
loop_
_entity_poly.entity_id
_entity_poly.type
_entity_poly.pdbx_seq_one_letter_code
_entity_poly.pdbx_strand_id
1 'polypeptide(L)'
;PTAGLSDTAGAALVKYVEEHPNEVLKVNIEVQPLANTTTKSDLMSSFTSYGPVSNLAFKPDISAPGGNIWSTQNNNGYTNMSGTSMASPFIAGTQALVKQAMSDKKGTFYNLYQKMSASEKTAFIKNIEMNTASIEPDVSHENVTVSPRRQGAGFINAQAAIDAIAKNPSTVAAGNNYPAVELKDFKENTKTFTVKFTNRTNKPLTYKLANNGKDSDVYTSATDENAVLYDKKIDGASVKVNGSIEVPANSTKEVSLTLTVPNGFKENQYVEGFLTFKSSDNKSQLRLPYMGFYGDWASNDIPIFAKLNDKNVFHPDQGIMGTTVTVGNDSDNTNPGLSMDEMGQYSFDL
;
A
#
# COMPACT_ATOMS: atom_id res chain seq x y z
N PRO A 1 30.98 10.00 -11.49
CA PRO A 1 30.34 9.52 -10.27
C PRO A 1 29.85 10.71 -9.46
N THR A 2 28.58 10.69 -9.10
CA THR A 2 27.95 11.67 -8.20
C THR A 2 27.87 11.06 -6.81
N ALA A 3 28.24 11.81 -5.78
CA ALA A 3 28.06 11.42 -4.39
C ALA A 3 27.06 12.38 -3.73
N GLY A 4 26.09 11.84 -3.01
CA GLY A 4 25.16 12.62 -2.21
C GLY A 4 25.78 12.94 -0.84
N LEU A 5 25.59 14.15 -0.35
CA LEU A 5 25.95 14.57 0.99
C LEU A 5 24.67 14.82 1.79
N SER A 6 24.72 14.64 3.11
CA SER A 6 23.63 15.13 3.97
C SER A 6 23.59 16.67 3.92
N ASP A 7 22.43 17.26 4.20
CA ASP A 7 22.24 18.72 4.19
C ASP A 7 23.28 19.43 5.07
N THR A 8 23.58 18.87 6.23
CA THR A 8 24.58 19.41 7.17
C THR A 8 26.00 19.34 6.61
N ALA A 9 26.35 18.20 6.00
CA ALA A 9 27.67 18.04 5.39
C ALA A 9 27.82 18.88 4.11
N GLY A 10 26.74 18.99 3.33
CA GLY A 10 26.69 19.86 2.15
C GLY A 10 26.86 21.33 2.51
N ALA A 11 26.13 21.82 3.51
CA ALA A 11 26.26 23.20 3.98
C ALA A 11 27.67 23.50 4.53
N ALA A 12 28.25 22.58 5.27
CA ALA A 12 29.63 22.73 5.78
C ALA A 12 30.67 22.79 4.64
N LEU A 13 30.48 21.97 3.61
CA LEU A 13 31.35 21.96 2.42
C LEU A 13 31.23 23.26 1.62
N VAL A 14 30.01 23.74 1.40
CA VAL A 14 29.75 25.02 0.71
C VAL A 14 30.46 26.16 1.46
N LYS A 15 30.27 26.25 2.76
CA LYS A 15 30.92 27.26 3.60
C LYS A 15 32.46 27.19 3.51
N TYR A 16 32.99 25.97 3.55
CA TYR A 16 34.44 25.78 3.45
C TYR A 16 34.97 26.28 2.10
N VAL A 17 34.34 25.94 0.99
CA VAL A 17 34.74 26.36 -0.36
C VAL A 17 34.64 27.89 -0.52
N GLU A 18 33.61 28.53 0.06
CA GLU A 18 33.46 29.98 0.05
C GLU A 18 34.59 30.69 0.81
N GLU A 19 35.00 30.12 1.94
CA GLU A 19 36.12 30.63 2.77
C GLU A 19 37.50 30.35 2.16
N HIS A 20 37.64 29.35 1.27
CA HIS A 20 38.91 28.91 0.68
C HIS A 20 38.81 28.78 -0.86
N PRO A 21 38.55 29.86 -1.59
CA PRO A 21 38.19 29.81 -3.02
C PRO A 21 39.32 29.32 -3.95
N ASN A 22 40.57 29.28 -3.48
CA ASN A 22 41.73 28.85 -4.28
C ASN A 22 42.27 27.48 -3.82
N GLU A 23 41.63 26.81 -2.92
CA GLU A 23 42.08 25.52 -2.39
C GLU A 23 41.53 24.36 -3.22
N VAL A 24 42.40 23.43 -3.58
CA VAL A 24 41.98 22.19 -4.25
C VAL A 24 41.60 21.16 -3.22
N LEU A 25 40.30 20.87 -3.13
CA LEU A 25 39.79 19.81 -2.26
C LEU A 25 40.21 18.44 -2.80
N LYS A 26 40.92 17.67 -2.01
CA LYS A 26 41.18 16.25 -2.26
C LYS A 26 40.08 15.42 -1.60
N VAL A 27 39.23 14.82 -2.40
CA VAL A 27 38.21 13.88 -1.92
C VAL A 27 38.80 12.48 -1.99
N ASN A 28 39.03 11.85 -0.85
CA ASN A 28 39.31 10.43 -0.76
C ASN A 28 37.98 9.68 -0.70
N ILE A 29 37.66 8.92 -1.73
CA ILE A 29 36.52 8.00 -1.73
C ILE A 29 37.01 6.67 -1.18
N GLU A 30 36.80 6.41 0.07
CA GLU A 30 37.02 5.10 0.67
C GLU A 30 35.72 4.31 0.57
N VAL A 31 35.70 3.32 -0.33
CA VAL A 31 34.57 2.38 -0.40
C VAL A 31 34.67 1.47 0.82
N GLN A 32 34.02 1.85 1.88
CA GLN A 32 33.78 0.93 2.99
C GLN A 32 32.77 -0.11 2.53
N PRO A 33 33.02 -1.42 2.65
CA PRO A 33 31.95 -2.40 2.52
C PRO A 33 30.88 -1.98 3.51
N LEU A 34 29.64 -1.79 3.04
CA LEU A 34 28.51 -1.61 3.94
C LEU A 34 28.61 -2.74 4.96
N ALA A 35 28.95 -2.37 6.21
CA ALA A 35 28.74 -3.30 7.31
C ALA A 35 27.32 -3.81 7.13
N ASN A 36 27.14 -5.13 7.19
CA ASN A 36 25.81 -5.73 7.24
C ASN A 36 25.08 -5.13 8.45
N THR A 37 24.65 -3.89 8.31
CA THR A 37 23.58 -3.40 9.12
C THR A 37 22.46 -4.35 8.75
N THR A 38 22.02 -5.13 9.69
CA THR A 38 20.76 -5.86 9.65
C THR A 38 19.67 -4.79 9.52
N THR A 39 19.61 -4.15 8.35
CA THR A 39 18.43 -3.42 7.93
C THR A 39 17.37 -4.48 7.88
N LYS A 40 16.40 -4.37 8.78
CA LYS A 40 15.23 -5.23 8.73
C LYS A 40 14.77 -5.20 7.29
N SER A 41 14.82 -6.35 6.61
CA SER A 41 14.57 -6.47 5.17
C SER A 41 13.13 -6.09 4.78
N ASP A 42 12.29 -5.81 5.75
CA ASP A 42 10.84 -5.67 5.63
C ASP A 42 10.38 -4.21 5.81
N LEU A 43 11.27 -3.24 5.58
CA LEU A 43 10.91 -1.82 5.66
C LEU A 43 10.33 -1.32 4.33
N MET A 44 9.22 -0.61 4.43
CA MET A 44 8.69 0.12 3.29
C MET A 44 9.68 1.21 2.86
N SER A 45 10.07 1.19 1.58
CA SER A 45 10.97 2.19 1.02
C SER A 45 10.33 3.59 1.07
N SER A 46 11.15 4.63 1.32
CA SER A 46 10.67 6.01 1.42
C SER A 46 10.05 6.52 0.12
N PHE A 47 10.48 6.00 -1.03
CA PHE A 47 9.97 6.36 -2.34
C PHE A 47 8.65 5.64 -2.72
N THR A 48 8.09 4.79 -1.86
CA THR A 48 6.81 4.15 -2.14
C THR A 48 5.68 5.18 -2.23
N SER A 49 4.83 5.04 -3.25
CA SER A 49 3.69 5.94 -3.42
C SER A 49 2.62 5.70 -2.37
N TYR A 50 1.93 6.77 -1.98
CA TYR A 50 0.75 6.72 -1.14
C TYR A 50 -0.52 6.79 -1.98
N GLY A 51 -1.52 5.99 -1.61
CA GLY A 51 -2.91 6.16 -2.03
C GLY A 51 -3.68 7.05 -1.05
N PRO A 52 -4.97 7.21 -1.29
CA PRO A 52 -5.72 6.71 -2.43
C PRO A 52 -5.52 7.55 -3.68
N VAL A 53 -6.14 7.17 -4.80
CA VAL A 53 -6.30 8.08 -5.92
C VAL A 53 -7.42 9.08 -5.65
N SER A 54 -7.50 10.15 -6.44
CA SER A 54 -8.35 11.32 -6.21
C SER A 54 -9.85 11.04 -5.99
N ASN A 55 -10.36 9.92 -6.48
CA ASN A 55 -11.74 9.46 -6.29
C ASN A 55 -11.92 8.51 -5.09
N LEU A 56 -10.96 8.47 -4.18
CA LEU A 56 -10.90 7.53 -3.05
C LEU A 56 -10.95 6.04 -3.47
N ALA A 57 -10.41 5.70 -4.66
CA ALA A 57 -10.19 4.31 -4.99
C ALA A 57 -8.91 3.79 -4.31
N PHE A 58 -8.96 2.56 -3.85
CA PHE A 58 -7.88 1.93 -3.09
C PHE A 58 -6.63 1.71 -3.96
N LYS A 59 -5.51 2.23 -3.54
CA LYS A 59 -4.16 2.04 -4.09
C LYS A 59 -3.11 2.26 -2.98
N PRO A 60 -1.91 1.65 -3.09
CA PRO A 60 -1.51 0.60 -4.05
C PRO A 60 -2.24 -0.71 -3.80
N ASP A 61 -2.16 -1.69 -4.71
CA ASP A 61 -2.81 -2.99 -4.54
C ASP A 61 -2.04 -3.89 -3.55
N ILE A 62 -0.71 -3.96 -3.73
CA ILE A 62 0.15 -4.88 -2.97
C ILE A 62 1.60 -4.38 -3.02
N SER A 63 2.42 -4.78 -2.06
CA SER A 63 3.84 -4.45 -1.98
C SER A 63 4.72 -5.64 -2.35
N ALA A 64 5.91 -5.35 -2.89
CA ALA A 64 6.93 -6.33 -3.22
C ALA A 64 8.34 -5.72 -3.07
N PRO A 65 9.41 -6.54 -3.07
CA PRO A 65 10.78 -6.04 -3.02
C PRO A 65 11.06 -5.05 -4.14
N GLY A 66 11.49 -3.84 -3.78
CA GLY A 66 11.77 -2.76 -4.71
C GLY A 66 13.01 -1.95 -4.36
N GLY A 67 13.59 -2.14 -3.17
CA GLY A 67 14.78 -1.44 -2.71
C GLY A 67 16.05 -2.28 -2.87
N ASN A 68 17.10 -1.70 -3.46
CA ASN A 68 18.42 -2.36 -3.63
C ASN A 68 18.34 -3.73 -4.32
N ILE A 69 17.61 -3.82 -5.41
CA ILE A 69 17.39 -5.06 -6.13
C ILE A 69 18.56 -5.32 -7.09
N TRP A 70 19.34 -6.35 -6.80
CA TRP A 70 20.39 -6.86 -7.70
C TRP A 70 19.78 -7.75 -8.77
N SER A 71 19.87 -7.35 -10.04
CA SER A 71 19.27 -8.08 -11.15
C SER A 71 20.04 -7.87 -12.45
N THR A 72 19.61 -8.57 -13.51
CA THR A 72 20.19 -8.50 -14.83
C THR A 72 20.05 -7.13 -15.47
N GLN A 73 21.07 -6.73 -16.22
CA GLN A 73 21.13 -5.51 -17.01
C GLN A 73 21.51 -5.83 -18.46
N ASN A 74 21.29 -4.88 -19.36
CA ASN A 74 21.70 -4.97 -20.76
C ASN A 74 23.20 -5.29 -20.88
N ASN A 75 23.58 -5.83 -22.01
CA ASN A 75 24.95 -6.22 -22.35
C ASN A 75 25.52 -7.32 -21.43
N ASN A 76 24.69 -8.28 -21.04
CA ASN A 76 25.05 -9.42 -20.21
C ASN A 76 25.66 -9.02 -18.84
N GLY A 77 25.24 -7.89 -18.31
CA GLY A 77 25.67 -7.36 -17.03
C GLY A 77 24.66 -7.57 -15.91
N TYR A 78 25.01 -7.09 -14.73
CA TYR A 78 24.16 -7.02 -13.55
C TYR A 78 24.30 -5.64 -12.92
N THR A 79 23.23 -5.18 -12.27
CA THR A 79 23.23 -3.90 -11.57
C THR A 79 22.30 -3.92 -10.39
N ASN A 80 22.47 -2.96 -9.49
CA ASN A 80 21.59 -2.73 -8.36
C ASN A 80 20.71 -1.51 -8.65
N MET A 81 19.40 -1.70 -8.56
CA MET A 81 18.41 -0.63 -8.77
C MET A 81 17.37 -0.63 -7.67
N SER A 82 16.78 0.55 -7.40
CA SER A 82 15.68 0.73 -6.49
C SER A 82 14.53 1.44 -7.18
N GLY A 83 13.30 1.04 -6.85
CA GLY A 83 12.09 1.67 -7.37
C GLY A 83 10.89 0.73 -7.33
N THR A 84 9.71 1.30 -7.42
CA THR A 84 8.48 0.52 -7.68
C THR A 84 8.55 -0.21 -9.03
N SER A 85 9.40 0.28 -9.94
CA SER A 85 9.76 -0.38 -11.20
C SER A 85 10.46 -1.73 -11.01
N MET A 86 11.09 -1.99 -9.85
CA MET A 86 11.68 -3.30 -9.49
C MET A 86 10.67 -4.17 -8.74
N ALA A 87 9.76 -3.57 -7.98
CA ALA A 87 8.67 -4.29 -7.32
C ALA A 87 7.65 -4.86 -8.33
N SER A 88 7.32 -4.12 -9.37
CA SER A 88 6.34 -4.53 -10.39
C SER A 88 6.70 -5.85 -11.10
N PRO A 89 7.91 -6.03 -11.65
CA PRO A 89 8.29 -7.31 -12.28
C PRO A 89 8.40 -8.46 -11.27
N PHE A 90 8.68 -8.18 -9.99
CA PHE A 90 8.61 -9.21 -8.94
C PHE A 90 7.19 -9.75 -8.80
N ILE A 91 6.18 -8.87 -8.78
CA ILE A 91 4.76 -9.28 -8.80
C ILE A 91 4.44 -10.07 -10.06
N ALA A 92 4.88 -9.62 -11.24
CA ALA A 92 4.64 -10.32 -12.50
C ALA A 92 5.23 -11.75 -12.47
N GLY A 93 6.43 -11.92 -11.91
CA GLY A 93 7.05 -13.23 -11.68
C GLY A 93 6.24 -14.10 -10.73
N THR A 94 5.75 -13.54 -9.64
CA THR A 94 4.87 -14.25 -8.69
C THR A 94 3.58 -14.67 -9.35
N GLN A 95 2.95 -13.81 -10.16
CA GLN A 95 1.74 -14.14 -10.91
C GLN A 95 1.96 -15.29 -11.90
N ALA A 96 3.13 -15.37 -12.51
CA ALA A 96 3.50 -16.49 -13.36
C ALA A 96 3.55 -17.81 -12.58
N LEU A 97 4.13 -17.81 -11.37
CA LEU A 97 4.17 -18.98 -10.47
C LEU A 97 2.78 -19.38 -9.98
N VAL A 98 1.95 -18.41 -9.60
CA VAL A 98 0.55 -18.64 -9.21
C VAL A 98 -0.24 -19.25 -10.38
N LYS A 99 -0.07 -18.71 -11.58
CA LYS A 99 -0.69 -19.26 -12.79
C LYS A 99 -0.21 -20.68 -13.11
N GLN A 100 1.07 -20.95 -12.91
CA GLN A 100 1.63 -22.29 -13.03
C GLN A 100 0.96 -23.27 -12.07
N ALA A 101 0.84 -22.90 -10.78
CA ALA A 101 0.17 -23.72 -9.78
C ALA A 101 -1.31 -23.97 -10.12
N MET A 102 -2.03 -22.97 -10.64
CA MET A 102 -3.42 -23.12 -11.09
C MET A 102 -3.55 -24.10 -12.25
N SER A 103 -2.57 -24.12 -13.15
CA SER A 103 -2.57 -24.93 -14.38
C SER A 103 -1.90 -26.28 -14.24
N ASP A 104 -1.42 -26.65 -13.04
CA ASP A 104 -0.83 -27.97 -12.81
C ASP A 104 -1.88 -29.06 -12.96
N LYS A 105 -1.69 -29.92 -13.97
CA LYS A 105 -2.59 -31.04 -14.28
C LYS A 105 -2.76 -32.02 -13.13
N LYS A 106 -1.82 -32.10 -12.20
CA LYS A 106 -1.87 -32.94 -11.00
C LYS A 106 -2.52 -32.23 -9.82
N GLY A 107 -2.69 -30.90 -9.92
CA GLY A 107 -3.26 -30.08 -8.86
C GLY A 107 -4.79 -30.17 -8.78
N THR A 108 -5.32 -30.03 -7.59
CA THR A 108 -6.78 -30.05 -7.33
C THR A 108 -7.53 -28.91 -8.01
N PHE A 109 -6.84 -27.82 -8.31
CA PHE A 109 -7.42 -26.61 -8.92
C PHE A 109 -7.55 -26.71 -10.45
N TYR A 110 -6.85 -27.63 -11.11
CA TYR A 110 -6.77 -27.71 -12.59
C TYR A 110 -8.13 -27.73 -13.29
N ASN A 111 -9.06 -28.56 -12.81
CA ASN A 111 -10.39 -28.67 -13.41
C ASN A 111 -11.19 -27.38 -13.34
N LEU A 112 -11.02 -26.60 -12.27
CA LEU A 112 -11.64 -25.27 -12.14
C LEU A 112 -10.95 -24.27 -13.07
N TYR A 113 -9.61 -24.28 -13.11
CA TYR A 113 -8.83 -23.42 -13.99
C TYR A 113 -9.22 -23.57 -15.47
N GLN A 114 -9.50 -24.78 -15.94
CA GLN A 114 -9.92 -25.03 -17.32
C GLN A 114 -11.28 -24.38 -17.65
N LYS A 115 -12.16 -24.24 -16.66
CA LYS A 115 -13.51 -23.66 -16.82
C LYS A 115 -13.52 -22.13 -16.71
N MET A 116 -12.48 -21.53 -16.16
CA MET A 116 -12.40 -20.09 -15.96
C MET A 116 -12.06 -19.36 -17.27
N SER A 117 -12.74 -18.27 -17.53
CA SER A 117 -12.39 -17.30 -18.57
C SER A 117 -11.05 -16.61 -18.25
N ALA A 118 -10.48 -15.90 -19.21
CA ALA A 118 -9.23 -15.14 -19.00
C ALA A 118 -9.40 -14.07 -17.92
N SER A 119 -10.52 -13.35 -17.89
CA SER A 119 -10.78 -12.32 -16.88
C SER A 119 -10.97 -12.91 -15.49
N GLU A 120 -11.65 -14.06 -15.35
CA GLU A 120 -11.79 -14.75 -14.07
C GLU A 120 -10.45 -15.26 -13.54
N LYS A 121 -9.56 -15.76 -14.41
CA LYS A 121 -8.21 -16.15 -14.03
C LYS A 121 -7.40 -14.96 -13.49
N THR A 122 -7.42 -13.83 -14.19
CA THR A 122 -6.73 -12.61 -13.77
C THR A 122 -7.28 -12.10 -12.45
N ALA A 123 -8.59 -12.01 -12.30
CA ALA A 123 -9.24 -11.59 -11.07
C ALA A 123 -8.92 -12.53 -9.90
N PHE A 124 -8.92 -13.85 -10.14
CA PHE A 124 -8.57 -14.83 -9.11
C PHE A 124 -7.12 -14.71 -8.66
N ILE A 125 -6.17 -14.54 -9.59
CA ILE A 125 -4.74 -14.34 -9.25
C ILE A 125 -4.59 -13.12 -8.36
N LYS A 126 -5.16 -11.98 -8.74
CA LYS A 126 -5.14 -10.75 -7.94
C LYS A 126 -5.76 -10.97 -6.56
N ASN A 127 -6.92 -11.61 -6.49
CA ASN A 127 -7.61 -11.86 -5.23
C ASN A 127 -6.79 -12.77 -4.31
N ILE A 128 -6.23 -13.86 -4.82
CA ILE A 128 -5.48 -14.80 -3.97
C ILE A 128 -4.18 -14.17 -3.46
N GLU A 129 -3.47 -13.41 -4.29
CA GLU A 129 -2.24 -12.72 -3.87
C GLU A 129 -2.52 -11.68 -2.79
N MET A 130 -3.53 -10.83 -2.97
CA MET A 130 -3.89 -9.82 -1.98
C MET A 130 -4.48 -10.43 -0.70
N ASN A 131 -5.28 -11.49 -0.80
CA ASN A 131 -5.85 -12.17 0.38
C ASN A 131 -4.81 -12.95 1.20
N THR A 132 -3.67 -13.29 0.63
CA THR A 132 -2.60 -14.06 1.30
C THR A 132 -1.36 -13.21 1.60
N ALA A 133 -1.35 -11.95 1.23
CA ALA A 133 -0.25 -11.04 1.50
C ALA A 133 0.05 -10.92 3.00
N SER A 134 1.30 -10.65 3.35
CA SER A 134 1.74 -10.45 4.72
C SER A 134 1.61 -8.97 5.11
N ILE A 135 0.88 -8.67 6.18
CA ILE A 135 0.77 -7.31 6.68
C ILE A 135 2.09 -6.91 7.33
N GLU A 136 2.70 -5.84 6.83
CA GLU A 136 3.96 -5.31 7.34
C GLU A 136 3.71 -4.44 8.58
N PRO A 137 4.44 -4.69 9.68
CA PRO A 137 4.40 -3.83 10.85
C PRO A 137 5.13 -2.52 10.57
N ASP A 138 4.71 -1.44 11.20
CA ASP A 138 5.52 -0.25 11.30
C ASP A 138 6.62 -0.49 12.35
N VAL A 139 7.87 -0.48 11.91
CA VAL A 139 9.01 -0.76 12.80
C VAL A 139 9.45 0.46 13.60
N SER A 140 8.99 1.64 13.23
CA SER A 140 9.29 2.91 13.90
C SER A 140 8.25 3.24 14.98
N HIS A 141 7.04 2.68 14.86
CA HIS A 141 5.94 2.93 15.79
C HIS A 141 5.38 1.61 16.32
N GLU A 142 5.38 1.46 17.64
CA GLU A 142 4.97 0.23 18.29
C GLU A 142 3.46 -0.07 18.09
N ASN A 143 3.16 -1.34 17.90
CA ASN A 143 1.80 -1.89 17.83
C ASN A 143 0.91 -1.37 16.68
N VAL A 144 1.50 -0.78 15.67
CA VAL A 144 0.79 -0.37 14.45
C VAL A 144 1.35 -1.09 13.22
N THR A 145 0.58 -1.08 12.15
CA THR A 145 1.01 -1.57 10.84
C THR A 145 1.35 -0.39 9.95
N VAL A 146 2.11 -0.63 8.89
CA VAL A 146 2.20 0.35 7.81
C VAL A 146 0.80 0.55 7.24
N SER A 147 0.45 1.79 6.90
CA SER A 147 -0.86 2.13 6.32
C SER A 147 -1.19 1.27 5.09
N PRO A 148 -2.43 0.76 4.96
CA PRO A 148 -2.87 0.09 3.74
C PRO A 148 -2.79 0.99 2.51
N ARG A 149 -2.86 2.31 2.65
CA ARG A 149 -2.61 3.27 1.56
C ARG A 149 -1.16 3.32 1.12
N ARG A 150 -0.24 2.71 1.86
CA ARG A 150 1.19 2.63 1.55
C ARG A 150 1.61 1.21 1.16
N GLN A 151 1.17 0.19 1.89
CA GLN A 151 1.55 -1.20 1.62
C GLN A 151 0.53 -1.97 0.77
N GLY A 152 -0.65 -1.41 0.49
CA GLY A 152 -1.74 -2.15 -0.13
C GLY A 152 -2.27 -3.25 0.79
N ALA A 153 -2.51 -4.42 0.24
CA ALA A 153 -2.92 -5.60 1.01
C ALA A 153 -1.79 -6.17 1.90
N GLY A 154 -0.56 -5.69 1.72
CA GLY A 154 0.63 -6.15 2.41
C GLY A 154 1.74 -6.56 1.45
N PHE A 155 2.79 -7.15 1.99
CA PHE A 155 3.91 -7.69 1.23
C PHE A 155 3.53 -9.01 0.56
N ILE A 156 3.84 -9.17 -0.71
CA ILE A 156 3.53 -10.37 -1.50
C ILE A 156 4.10 -11.64 -0.86
N ASN A 157 3.28 -12.67 -0.75
CA ASN A 157 3.68 -13.97 -0.24
C ASN A 157 3.35 -15.06 -1.27
N ALA A 158 4.29 -15.29 -2.18
CA ALA A 158 4.12 -16.25 -3.26
C ALA A 158 3.82 -17.67 -2.74
N GLN A 159 4.51 -18.09 -1.68
CA GLN A 159 4.30 -19.42 -1.08
C GLN A 159 2.88 -19.55 -0.51
N ALA A 160 2.40 -18.54 0.22
CA ALA A 160 1.05 -18.55 0.78
C ALA A 160 -0.03 -18.57 -0.31
N ALA A 161 0.17 -17.85 -1.42
CA ALA A 161 -0.75 -17.85 -2.57
C ALA A 161 -0.81 -19.22 -3.25
N ILE A 162 0.34 -19.85 -3.50
CA ILE A 162 0.45 -21.20 -4.08
C ILE A 162 -0.15 -22.26 -3.17
N ASP A 163 0.16 -22.18 -1.88
CA ASP A 163 -0.40 -23.09 -0.87
C ASP A 163 -1.93 -22.97 -0.76
N ALA A 164 -2.46 -21.75 -0.85
CA ALA A 164 -3.90 -21.53 -0.85
C ALA A 164 -4.57 -22.18 -2.08
N ILE A 165 -3.98 -22.11 -3.27
CA ILE A 165 -4.49 -22.79 -4.47
C ILE A 165 -4.56 -24.30 -4.24
N ALA A 166 -3.54 -24.87 -3.63
CA ALA A 166 -3.46 -26.32 -3.40
C ALA A 166 -4.40 -26.81 -2.29
N LYS A 167 -4.58 -26.01 -1.23
CA LYS A 167 -5.23 -26.45 0.03
C LYS A 167 -6.62 -25.87 0.21
N ASN A 168 -6.79 -24.58 -0.05
CA ASN A 168 -8.06 -23.85 0.11
C ASN A 168 -8.09 -22.61 -0.81
N PRO A 169 -8.52 -22.74 -2.06
CA PRO A 169 -8.56 -21.65 -3.04
C PRO A 169 -9.73 -20.69 -2.84
N SER A 170 -10.13 -20.47 -1.60
CA SER A 170 -11.20 -19.51 -1.27
C SER A 170 -10.64 -18.10 -1.27
N THR A 171 -11.51 -17.14 -1.57
CA THR A 171 -11.18 -15.71 -1.63
C THR A 171 -12.22 -14.85 -0.94
N VAL A 172 -11.82 -13.66 -0.51
CA VAL A 172 -12.73 -12.60 -0.08
C VAL A 172 -12.46 -11.33 -0.89
N ALA A 173 -13.52 -10.65 -1.28
CA ALA A 173 -13.44 -9.42 -2.07
C ALA A 173 -14.60 -8.49 -1.72
N ALA A 174 -14.53 -7.22 -2.12
CA ALA A 174 -15.61 -6.25 -2.01
C ALA A 174 -16.02 -5.73 -3.40
N GLY A 175 -17.09 -4.96 -3.48
CA GLY A 175 -17.55 -4.30 -4.69
C GLY A 175 -17.47 -5.19 -5.95
N ASN A 176 -16.87 -4.70 -6.99
CA ASN A 176 -16.67 -5.37 -8.29
C ASN A 176 -15.65 -6.53 -8.23
N ASN A 177 -15.72 -7.37 -7.21
CA ASN A 177 -14.79 -8.48 -6.95
C ASN A 177 -13.34 -8.00 -6.73
N TYR A 178 -13.19 -6.82 -6.16
CA TYR A 178 -11.91 -6.22 -5.84
C TYR A 178 -11.48 -6.60 -4.42
N PRO A 179 -10.24 -7.07 -4.19
CA PRO A 179 -9.80 -7.58 -2.89
C PRO A 179 -9.34 -6.46 -1.93
N ALA A 180 -10.09 -5.36 -1.91
CA ALA A 180 -10.00 -4.28 -0.94
C ALA A 180 -11.37 -3.62 -0.77
N VAL A 181 -11.63 -3.01 0.39
CA VAL A 181 -12.87 -2.28 0.65
C VAL A 181 -12.63 -0.78 0.48
N GLU A 182 -13.36 -0.18 -0.44
CA GLU A 182 -13.38 1.26 -0.65
C GLU A 182 -14.62 1.83 0.04
N LEU A 183 -14.46 2.35 1.25
CA LEU A 183 -15.58 2.92 2.02
C LEU A 183 -16.03 4.28 1.45
N LYS A 184 -15.19 4.89 0.59
CA LYS A 184 -15.36 6.26 0.10
C LYS A 184 -15.42 7.24 1.27
N ASP A 185 -16.03 8.40 1.09
CA ASP A 185 -16.28 9.33 2.17
C ASP A 185 -17.57 9.01 2.92
N PHE A 186 -17.62 9.38 4.19
CA PHE A 186 -18.77 9.22 5.06
C PHE A 186 -18.66 10.13 6.29
N LYS A 187 -19.82 10.51 6.87
CA LYS A 187 -19.90 11.40 8.06
C LYS A 187 -20.57 10.75 9.27
N GLU A 188 -21.25 9.64 9.04
CA GLU A 188 -21.93 8.93 10.11
C GLU A 188 -20.90 8.16 10.97
N ASN A 189 -21.15 8.04 12.27
CA ASN A 189 -20.30 7.25 13.17
C ASN A 189 -20.26 5.75 12.84
N THR A 190 -21.14 5.30 11.94
CA THR A 190 -21.20 3.92 11.48
C THR A 190 -21.24 3.86 9.96
N LYS A 191 -20.44 2.97 9.37
CA LYS A 191 -20.47 2.68 7.94
C LYS A 191 -20.64 1.18 7.72
N THR A 192 -21.75 0.80 7.11
CA THR A 192 -21.97 -0.60 6.73
C THR A 192 -21.50 -0.85 5.32
N PHE A 193 -20.83 -1.97 5.11
CA PHE A 193 -20.32 -2.41 3.82
C PHE A 193 -20.42 -3.93 3.68
N THR A 194 -20.35 -4.43 2.47
CA THR A 194 -20.53 -5.85 2.16
C THR A 194 -19.24 -6.41 1.55
N VAL A 195 -18.87 -7.60 2.00
CA VAL A 195 -17.80 -8.40 1.40
C VAL A 195 -18.33 -9.73 0.93
N LYS A 196 -17.72 -10.29 -0.09
CA LYS A 196 -18.15 -11.52 -0.75
C LYS A 196 -17.08 -12.59 -0.57
N PHE A 197 -17.42 -13.65 0.16
CA PHE A 197 -16.60 -14.85 0.27
C PHE A 197 -16.96 -15.81 -0.85
N THR A 198 -15.93 -16.35 -1.51
CA THR A 198 -16.09 -17.42 -2.49
C THR A 198 -15.34 -18.65 -2.04
N ASN A 199 -16.07 -19.68 -1.65
CA ASN A 199 -15.56 -20.99 -1.27
C ASN A 199 -15.47 -21.89 -2.51
N ARG A 200 -14.27 -22.23 -2.91
CA ARG A 200 -14.01 -23.14 -4.04
C ARG A 200 -13.60 -24.55 -3.61
N THR A 201 -13.86 -24.87 -2.36
CA THR A 201 -13.63 -26.21 -1.84
C THR A 201 -14.92 -27.04 -1.86
N ASN A 202 -14.80 -28.34 -1.76
CA ASN A 202 -15.94 -29.28 -1.72
C ASN A 202 -16.57 -29.45 -0.30
N LYS A 203 -16.19 -28.57 0.65
CA LYS A 203 -16.68 -28.57 2.03
C LYS A 203 -17.15 -27.18 2.42
N PRO A 204 -18.16 -27.05 3.29
CA PRO A 204 -18.51 -25.76 3.86
C PRO A 204 -17.36 -25.22 4.72
N LEU A 205 -17.17 -23.91 4.70
CA LEU A 205 -16.16 -23.21 5.48
C LEU A 205 -16.83 -22.17 6.37
N THR A 206 -16.35 -22.07 7.60
CA THR A 206 -16.74 -21.01 8.53
C THR A 206 -15.54 -20.14 8.81
N TYR A 207 -15.73 -18.82 8.74
CA TYR A 207 -14.71 -17.84 9.06
C TYR A 207 -15.10 -17.01 10.27
N LYS A 208 -14.10 -16.50 10.97
CA LYS A 208 -14.25 -15.52 12.04
C LYS A 208 -13.30 -14.34 11.76
N LEU A 209 -13.80 -13.13 11.96
CA LEU A 209 -12.95 -11.95 11.97
C LEU A 209 -12.02 -12.04 13.19
N ALA A 210 -10.73 -11.86 12.99
CA ALA A 210 -9.77 -11.78 14.07
C ALA A 210 -10.01 -10.48 14.86
N ASN A 211 -10.03 -10.57 16.18
CA ASN A 211 -10.22 -9.43 17.08
C ASN A 211 -9.00 -9.25 18.00
N ASN A 212 -7.81 -9.32 17.43
CA ASN A 212 -6.56 -9.33 18.18
C ASN A 212 -5.58 -8.30 17.61
N GLY A 213 -5.73 -7.07 18.01
CA GLY A 213 -4.79 -6.00 17.68
C GLY A 213 -4.72 -5.71 16.18
N LYS A 214 -3.53 -5.52 15.64
CA LYS A 214 -3.25 -5.08 14.25
C LYS A 214 -3.97 -5.84 13.12
N ASP A 215 -4.50 -7.02 13.40
CA ASP A 215 -5.28 -7.81 12.42
C ASP A 215 -6.72 -7.32 12.22
N SER A 216 -7.21 -6.39 13.06
CA SER A 216 -8.58 -5.87 13.02
C SER A 216 -8.76 -4.49 13.67
N ASP A 217 -7.67 -3.86 14.11
CA ASP A 217 -7.71 -2.50 14.64
C ASP A 217 -8.05 -1.51 13.52
N VAL A 218 -8.65 -0.41 13.90
CA VAL A 218 -9.00 0.71 13.02
C VAL A 218 -7.99 1.82 13.23
N TYR A 219 -7.45 2.35 12.16
CA TYR A 219 -6.39 3.34 12.19
C TYR A 219 -6.79 4.63 11.48
N THR A 220 -6.09 5.70 11.81
CA THR A 220 -6.08 6.97 11.10
C THR A 220 -4.64 7.43 10.93
N SER A 221 -4.42 8.34 10.00
CA SER A 221 -3.09 8.93 9.80
C SER A 221 -2.74 9.90 10.92
N ALA A 222 -1.49 9.91 11.30
CA ALA A 222 -0.86 10.87 12.20
C ALA A 222 0.55 11.19 11.71
N THR A 223 1.14 12.24 12.25
CA THR A 223 2.56 12.57 12.04
C THR A 223 3.28 12.50 13.38
N ASP A 224 4.50 11.98 13.36
CA ASP A 224 5.38 11.99 14.53
C ASP A 224 6.10 13.35 14.68
N GLU A 225 6.96 13.47 15.68
CA GLU A 225 7.76 14.67 15.95
C GLU A 225 8.76 15.03 14.83
N ASN A 226 9.07 14.09 13.95
CA ASN A 226 9.94 14.28 12.78
C ASN A 226 9.13 14.53 11.50
N ALA A 227 7.83 14.80 11.61
CA ALA A 227 6.89 14.95 10.48
C ALA A 227 6.76 13.70 9.59
N VAL A 228 7.08 12.51 10.12
CA VAL A 228 6.89 11.25 9.42
C VAL A 228 5.45 10.77 9.57
N LEU A 229 4.81 10.46 8.46
CA LEU A 229 3.44 9.96 8.42
C LEU A 229 3.39 8.49 8.88
N TYR A 230 2.52 8.17 9.81
CA TYR A 230 2.28 6.81 10.30
C TYR A 230 0.80 6.59 10.61
N ASP A 231 0.41 5.32 10.82
CA ASP A 231 -0.92 4.97 11.26
C ASP A 231 -1.03 5.00 12.78
N LYS A 232 -2.05 5.68 13.28
CA LYS A 232 -2.40 5.73 14.70
C LYS A 232 -3.73 5.01 14.92
N LYS A 233 -3.78 4.14 15.91
CA LYS A 233 -5.02 3.48 16.29
C LYS A 233 -6.09 4.47 16.73
N ILE A 234 -7.32 4.27 16.29
CA ILE A 234 -8.48 5.02 16.75
C ILE A 234 -9.08 4.28 17.95
N ASP A 235 -8.88 4.82 19.15
CA ASP A 235 -9.43 4.22 20.37
C ASP A 235 -10.96 4.21 20.33
N GLY A 236 -11.56 3.08 20.64
CA GLY A 236 -13.01 2.90 20.62
C GLY A 236 -13.60 2.62 19.23
N ALA A 237 -12.81 2.68 18.16
CA ALA A 237 -13.27 2.24 16.85
C ALA A 237 -13.26 0.72 16.73
N SER A 238 -14.10 0.18 15.88
CA SER A 238 -14.19 -1.27 15.65
C SER A 238 -14.84 -1.61 14.31
N VAL A 239 -14.50 -2.79 13.78
CA VAL A 239 -15.27 -3.43 12.72
C VAL A 239 -15.92 -4.70 13.26
N LYS A 240 -17.20 -4.87 13.00
CA LYS A 240 -17.97 -6.05 13.44
C LYS A 240 -18.64 -6.73 12.26
N VAL A 241 -18.68 -8.05 12.32
CA VAL A 241 -19.44 -8.87 11.36
C VAL A 241 -20.91 -8.92 11.80
N ASN A 242 -21.81 -8.64 10.88
CA ASN A 242 -23.26 -8.73 11.12
C ASN A 242 -23.74 -10.16 10.81
N GLY A 243 -23.62 -11.07 11.78
CA GLY A 243 -24.02 -12.47 11.66
C GLY A 243 -22.86 -13.45 11.54
N SER A 244 -23.10 -14.64 10.97
CA SER A 244 -22.13 -15.71 10.79
C SER A 244 -21.54 -15.72 9.38
N ILE A 245 -20.26 -16.08 9.26
CA ILE A 245 -19.57 -16.27 7.97
C ILE A 245 -19.48 -17.78 7.69
N GLU A 246 -20.61 -18.38 7.36
CA GLU A 246 -20.67 -19.78 6.92
C GLU A 246 -20.88 -19.79 5.40
N VAL A 247 -19.91 -20.33 4.67
CA VAL A 247 -19.91 -20.37 3.21
C VAL A 247 -20.01 -21.80 2.74
N PRO A 248 -21.16 -22.21 2.14
CA PRO A 248 -21.34 -23.57 1.65
C PRO A 248 -20.25 -23.99 0.64
N ALA A 249 -20.10 -25.28 0.41
CA ALA A 249 -19.17 -25.81 -0.58
C ALA A 249 -19.46 -25.26 -1.98
N ASN A 250 -18.41 -24.94 -2.73
CA ASN A 250 -18.49 -24.44 -4.12
C ASN A 250 -19.50 -23.30 -4.30
N SER A 251 -19.56 -22.40 -3.34
CA SER A 251 -20.53 -21.30 -3.33
C SER A 251 -19.91 -19.97 -2.96
N THR A 252 -20.72 -18.94 -3.09
CA THR A 252 -20.39 -17.57 -2.73
C THR A 252 -21.39 -17.07 -1.69
N LYS A 253 -20.93 -16.32 -0.69
CA LYS A 253 -21.77 -15.66 0.30
C LYS A 253 -21.36 -14.23 0.50
N GLU A 254 -22.33 -13.33 0.47
CA GLU A 254 -22.17 -11.95 0.89
C GLU A 254 -22.36 -11.83 2.40
N VAL A 255 -21.52 -11.04 3.02
CA VAL A 255 -21.52 -10.80 4.47
C VAL A 255 -21.41 -9.30 4.70
N SER A 256 -22.31 -8.78 5.51
CA SER A 256 -22.31 -7.38 5.91
C SER A 256 -21.43 -7.17 7.15
N LEU A 257 -20.64 -6.11 7.12
CA LEU A 257 -19.84 -5.64 8.25
C LEU A 257 -20.20 -4.19 8.55
N THR A 258 -20.02 -3.81 9.81
CA THR A 258 -20.21 -2.43 10.25
C THR A 258 -18.92 -1.92 10.89
N LEU A 259 -18.36 -0.89 10.29
CA LEU A 259 -17.33 -0.06 10.90
C LEU A 259 -18.01 0.95 11.81
N THR A 260 -17.45 1.16 12.99
CA THR A 260 -17.86 2.20 13.94
C THR A 260 -16.67 3.04 14.34
N VAL A 261 -16.79 4.35 14.26
CA VAL A 261 -15.84 5.32 14.83
C VAL A 261 -16.47 5.94 16.08
N PRO A 262 -15.66 6.34 17.08
CA PRO A 262 -16.21 6.89 18.34
C PRO A 262 -16.87 8.24 18.11
N ASN A 263 -17.83 8.57 18.98
CA ASN A 263 -18.43 9.90 19.01
C ASN A 263 -17.34 10.97 19.28
N GLY A 264 -17.36 12.04 18.50
CA GLY A 264 -16.36 13.12 18.60
C GLY A 264 -15.05 12.82 17.86
N PHE A 265 -14.98 11.75 17.06
CA PHE A 265 -13.88 11.59 16.13
C PHE A 265 -13.90 12.75 15.12
N LYS A 266 -12.73 13.37 14.90
CA LYS A 266 -12.65 14.55 14.05
C LYS A 266 -12.92 14.20 12.58
N GLU A 267 -13.64 15.06 11.90
CA GLU A 267 -13.78 14.99 10.44
C GLU A 267 -12.45 15.28 9.72
N ASN A 268 -12.44 14.99 8.44
CA ASN A 268 -11.32 15.18 7.52
C ASN A 268 -10.12 14.29 7.86
N GLN A 269 -10.39 13.06 8.21
CA GLN A 269 -9.36 12.05 8.51
C GLN A 269 -9.62 10.74 7.76
N TYR A 270 -8.55 10.02 7.42
CA TYR A 270 -8.66 8.67 6.91
C TYR A 270 -9.08 7.71 8.02
N VAL A 271 -9.86 6.71 7.64
CA VAL A 271 -10.23 5.57 8.48
C VAL A 271 -9.89 4.31 7.71
N GLU A 272 -8.94 3.54 8.20
CA GLU A 272 -8.34 2.46 7.45
C GLU A 272 -7.86 1.30 8.32
N GLY A 273 -7.48 0.20 7.69
CA GLY A 273 -6.95 -0.96 8.39
C GLY A 273 -7.06 -2.23 7.56
N PHE A 274 -6.98 -3.35 8.27
CA PHE A 274 -7.04 -4.69 7.69
C PHE A 274 -8.14 -5.50 8.35
N LEU A 275 -8.77 -6.36 7.57
CA LEU A 275 -9.69 -7.39 8.04
C LEU A 275 -9.05 -8.74 7.83
N THR A 276 -8.76 -9.43 8.90
CA THR A 276 -8.21 -10.79 8.85
C THR A 276 -9.28 -11.80 9.23
N PHE A 277 -9.65 -12.64 8.29
CA PHE A 277 -10.63 -13.70 8.48
C PHE A 277 -9.91 -15.03 8.61
N LYS A 278 -10.08 -15.70 9.75
CA LYS A 278 -9.50 -17.03 10.03
C LYS A 278 -10.58 -18.09 9.90
N SER A 279 -10.27 -19.17 9.17
CA SER A 279 -11.16 -20.33 9.11
C SER A 279 -11.23 -21.04 10.45
N SER A 280 -12.38 -21.65 10.75
CA SER A 280 -12.61 -22.34 12.03
C SER A 280 -11.68 -23.54 12.28
N ASP A 281 -11.14 -24.13 11.21
CA ASP A 281 -10.14 -25.21 11.26
C ASP A 281 -8.69 -24.69 11.36
N ASN A 282 -8.49 -23.36 11.42
CA ASN A 282 -7.21 -22.66 11.42
C ASN A 282 -6.27 -22.98 10.23
N LYS A 283 -6.82 -23.53 9.13
CA LYS A 283 -6.03 -23.92 7.96
C LYS A 283 -5.94 -22.85 6.89
N SER A 284 -6.79 -21.85 6.94
CA SER A 284 -6.76 -20.73 6.01
C SER A 284 -6.99 -19.40 6.70
N GLN A 285 -6.40 -18.38 6.12
CA GLN A 285 -6.55 -17.01 6.54
C GLN A 285 -6.70 -16.15 5.28
N LEU A 286 -7.71 -15.30 5.26
CA LEU A 286 -7.96 -14.36 4.20
C LEU A 286 -7.85 -12.94 4.75
N ARG A 287 -7.12 -12.09 4.06
CA ARG A 287 -6.95 -10.68 4.41
C ARG A 287 -7.61 -9.78 3.41
N LEU A 288 -8.13 -8.67 3.88
CA LEU A 288 -8.79 -7.65 3.07
C LEU A 288 -8.47 -6.28 3.66
N PRO A 289 -7.68 -5.44 2.98
CA PRO A 289 -7.48 -4.06 3.41
C PRO A 289 -8.75 -3.25 3.17
N TYR A 290 -8.93 -2.20 3.97
CA TYR A 290 -9.99 -1.23 3.76
C TYR A 290 -9.49 0.19 4.01
N MET A 291 -10.09 1.15 3.34
CA MET A 291 -9.89 2.56 3.61
C MET A 291 -11.15 3.37 3.27
N GLY A 292 -11.29 4.48 3.95
CA GLY A 292 -12.30 5.50 3.72
C GLY A 292 -11.85 6.84 4.26
N PHE A 293 -12.65 7.85 4.04
CA PHE A 293 -12.44 9.19 4.52
C PHE A 293 -13.63 9.62 5.39
N TYR A 294 -13.37 9.91 6.65
CA TYR A 294 -14.38 10.41 7.57
C TYR A 294 -14.49 11.91 7.41
N GLY A 295 -15.51 12.37 6.71
CA GLY A 295 -15.72 13.75 6.33
C GLY A 295 -16.34 13.87 4.94
N ASP A 296 -16.19 15.02 4.31
CA ASP A 296 -16.64 15.31 2.96
C ASP A 296 -15.43 15.53 2.05
N TRP A 297 -15.09 14.53 1.26
CA TRP A 297 -13.92 14.55 0.39
C TRP A 297 -13.97 15.67 -0.67
N ALA A 298 -15.17 16.05 -1.08
CA ALA A 298 -15.40 17.09 -2.07
C ALA A 298 -15.62 18.49 -1.45
N SER A 299 -15.48 18.62 -0.12
CA SER A 299 -15.71 19.90 0.54
C SER A 299 -14.64 20.92 0.20
N ASN A 300 -15.04 22.19 0.14
CA ASN A 300 -14.11 23.31 -0.05
C ASN A 300 -13.17 23.55 1.14
N ASP A 301 -13.41 22.86 2.26
CA ASP A 301 -12.57 22.93 3.46
C ASP A 301 -11.32 22.04 3.35
N ILE A 302 -11.29 21.20 2.32
CA ILE A 302 -10.11 20.41 1.96
C ILE A 302 -9.63 20.95 0.59
N PRO A 303 -8.80 21.98 0.56
CA PRO A 303 -8.31 22.52 -0.68
C PRO A 303 -7.40 21.49 -1.36
N ILE A 304 -7.89 20.91 -2.45
CA ILE A 304 -7.08 20.03 -3.33
C ILE A 304 -6.00 20.86 -4.03
N PHE A 305 -6.30 22.15 -4.26
CA PHE A 305 -5.37 23.14 -4.76
C PHE A 305 -5.23 24.26 -3.75
N ALA A 306 -4.03 24.45 -3.23
CA ALA A 306 -3.74 25.64 -2.45
C ALA A 306 -3.88 26.90 -3.29
N LYS A 307 -4.31 27.98 -2.67
CA LYS A 307 -4.12 29.31 -3.27
C LYS A 307 -2.62 29.52 -3.47
N LEU A 308 -2.23 29.94 -4.66
CA LEU A 308 -0.84 30.14 -5.12
C LEU A 308 0.09 30.92 -4.16
N ASN A 309 -0.46 31.59 -3.14
CA ASN A 309 0.28 32.35 -2.14
C ASN A 309 0.19 31.77 -0.72
N ASP A 310 -0.41 30.61 -0.54
CA ASP A 310 -0.51 30.02 0.79
C ASP A 310 0.71 29.11 1.04
N LYS A 311 1.62 29.59 1.87
CA LYS A 311 2.86 28.87 2.21
C LYS A 311 2.64 27.62 3.06
N ASN A 312 1.39 27.34 3.46
CA ASN A 312 1.03 26.26 4.39
C ASN A 312 0.03 25.27 3.77
N VAL A 313 0.35 24.76 2.60
CA VAL A 313 -0.53 23.82 1.89
C VAL A 313 -0.41 22.37 2.38
N PHE A 314 0.51 22.13 3.28
CA PHE A 314 0.70 20.83 3.85
C PHE A 314 -0.27 20.62 5.02
N HIS A 315 -1.22 19.69 4.86
CA HIS A 315 -2.09 19.23 5.92
C HIS A 315 -1.60 17.84 6.40
N PRO A 316 -0.59 17.77 7.25
CA PRO A 316 -0.01 16.51 7.72
C PRO A 316 -1.03 15.63 8.44
N ASP A 317 -2.00 16.25 9.11
CA ASP A 317 -3.06 15.56 9.85
C ASP A 317 -4.02 14.80 8.92
N GLN A 318 -4.05 15.11 7.65
CA GLN A 318 -4.96 14.52 6.68
C GLN A 318 -4.28 13.49 5.76
N GLY A 319 -2.97 13.34 5.88
CA GLY A 319 -2.19 12.44 5.02
C GLY A 319 -2.21 12.83 3.55
N ILE A 320 -2.67 14.04 3.25
CA ILE A 320 -2.57 14.62 1.92
C ILE A 320 -1.23 15.33 1.87
N MET A 321 -0.29 14.78 1.14
CA MET A 321 0.89 15.54 0.73
C MET A 321 0.42 16.55 -0.31
N GLY A 322 0.13 17.76 0.15
CA GLY A 322 0.08 18.89 -0.73
C GLY A 322 1.50 19.18 -1.19
N THR A 323 1.82 18.90 -2.44
CA THR A 323 3.04 19.38 -3.03
C THR A 323 2.92 20.87 -3.21
N THR A 324 3.97 21.57 -2.86
CA THR A 324 4.13 22.97 -3.27
C THR A 324 4.16 22.98 -4.79
N VAL A 325 3.11 23.50 -5.41
CA VAL A 325 3.21 23.87 -6.83
C VAL A 325 4.21 25.00 -6.88
N THR A 326 5.45 24.70 -7.20
CA THR A 326 6.43 25.72 -7.52
C THR A 326 6.01 26.26 -8.89
N VAL A 327 5.28 27.36 -8.87
CA VAL A 327 5.10 28.14 -10.09
C VAL A 327 6.50 28.60 -10.47
N GLY A 328 7.06 28.01 -11.52
CA GLY A 328 8.33 28.42 -12.05
C GLY A 328 8.27 29.94 -12.29
N ASN A 329 9.29 30.63 -11.84
CA ASN A 329 9.48 32.04 -12.12
C ASN A 329 9.93 32.14 -13.58
N ASP A 330 9.07 31.70 -14.49
CA ASP A 330 9.28 31.95 -15.91
C ASP A 330 8.86 33.37 -16.16
N SER A 331 9.77 34.14 -16.71
CA SER A 331 9.59 35.59 -16.98
C SER A 331 8.38 35.92 -17.86
N ASP A 332 7.79 34.90 -18.48
CA ASP A 332 6.65 35.02 -19.38
C ASP A 332 5.30 34.71 -18.74
N ASN A 333 5.25 34.19 -17.52
CA ASN A 333 4.01 33.97 -16.74
C ASN A 333 2.85 33.31 -17.51
N THR A 334 3.16 32.51 -18.53
CA THR A 334 2.15 32.01 -19.47
C THR A 334 1.62 30.63 -19.15
N ASN A 335 2.28 29.84 -18.26
CA ASN A 335 1.82 28.54 -17.81
C ASN A 335 2.16 28.28 -16.34
N PRO A 336 1.39 28.81 -15.40
CA PRO A 336 1.58 28.44 -13.98
C PRO A 336 1.18 27.00 -13.76
N GLY A 337 2.10 26.20 -13.22
CA GLY A 337 1.80 24.87 -12.70
C GLY A 337 2.07 23.68 -13.62
N LEU A 338 2.73 23.88 -14.75
CA LEU A 338 3.16 22.79 -15.63
C LEU A 338 4.69 22.78 -15.71
N SER A 339 5.33 21.73 -15.20
CA SER A 339 6.73 21.43 -15.53
C SER A 339 6.79 20.32 -16.57
N MET A 340 7.67 20.45 -17.53
CA MET A 340 7.96 19.39 -18.50
C MET A 340 9.24 18.69 -18.02
N ASP A 341 9.18 17.38 -17.77
CA ASP A 341 10.37 16.61 -17.48
C ASP A 341 11.25 16.40 -18.72
N GLU A 342 12.45 15.89 -18.54
CA GLU A 342 13.40 15.63 -19.62
C GLU A 342 12.88 14.61 -20.67
N MET A 343 11.76 13.93 -20.40
CA MET A 343 11.08 13.00 -21.30
C MET A 343 9.89 13.64 -22.03
N GLY A 344 9.62 14.94 -21.81
CA GLY A 344 8.54 15.67 -22.48
C GLY A 344 7.14 15.35 -21.95
N GLN A 345 7.03 14.80 -20.73
CA GLN A 345 5.76 14.57 -20.06
C GLN A 345 5.44 15.71 -19.10
N TYR A 346 4.21 16.19 -19.15
CA TYR A 346 3.71 17.14 -18.16
C TYR A 346 3.41 16.37 -16.87
N SER A 347 4.11 16.69 -15.79
CA SER A 347 3.78 16.21 -14.46
C SER A 347 3.10 17.31 -13.68
N PHE A 348 1.95 16.99 -13.09
CA PHE A 348 1.44 17.73 -11.97
C PHE A 348 2.04 17.13 -10.71
N ASP A 349 2.88 17.87 -10.02
CA ASP A 349 3.22 17.53 -8.65
C ASP A 349 2.00 17.87 -7.78
N LEU A 350 1.19 16.86 -7.47
CA LEU A 350 0.07 16.91 -6.53
C LEU A 350 0.53 16.51 -5.14
#